data_b6026dc9184f1aaafa300b9d8317f3d3
#
_entry.id   b6026dc9184f1aaafa300b9d8317f3d3
#
_cell.length_a   1.000
_cell.length_b   1.000
_cell.length_c   1.000
_cell.angle_alpha   90.00
_cell.angle_beta   90.00
_cell.angle_gamma   90.00
#
_symmetry.space_group_name_H-M   'P 1'
#
loop_
_entity.id
_entity.type
_entity.pdbx_description
1 polymer ?
#
loop_
_entity_poly.entity_id
_entity_poly.type
_entity_poly.pdbx_seq_one_letter_code
_entity_poly.pdbx_strand_id
1 'polypeptide(L)'
;MKNTSTQKGRVTPAPRMLRLLAGVAALLMLVSLFAACNKKPEHVHVDYVTDLKLDMASETKKIEVTVKSYIDGDTTHFYVEKSADFPEGVIKARYLAIDTPESTGRLEEWGKAAAAHTKEKLKNAYAIMVESDTAEWNKDNNGRHLLWIWYKADESSEWRNLNLEILQSGYAVASNTGQNRYGTTCMAALNQATNEKLYVHSGEKDPSYPYGAATEITLKELRLNRDEYLGVKVAVEGVIVQDTNGTLYLEAYDAEDDRYYGMQVYYGYNMATSAKRFLKAGNLVHIVGTFQYAEVVNAYQIAGLEYDQMKPGDPTYTHLIEKGHTAAYTEITDLASFVNGKTDMLVGEETVSFDNDALALYTSASIKGLKVVDTYVTKTGDNTGAISLTCEKDGVQITVRTIVLREDGELVTPDRFEGQTIDVVGVIDSYTPEGETEAQIQIKIFALDSITIQ
;
A
#
# COMPACT_ATOMS: atom_id res chain seq x y z
N MET A 1 12.39 1.36 116.42
CA MET A 1 11.16 2.19 116.42
C MET A 1 11.28 3.17 115.32
N LYS A 2 10.38 3.19 114.44
CA LYS A 2 9.90 4.03 113.33
C LYS A 2 9.89 3.32 112.04
N ASN A 3 8.67 2.93 111.70
CA ASN A 3 8.23 2.50 110.35
C ASN A 3 8.35 3.60 109.35
N THR A 4 8.88 3.34 108.16
CA THR A 4 8.73 4.18 107.01
C THR A 4 8.08 3.36 105.88
N SER A 5 6.80 3.60 105.60
CA SER A 5 6.03 2.95 104.53
C SER A 5 6.40 3.59 103.17
N THR A 6 6.81 2.75 102.28
CA THR A 6 7.03 3.09 100.87
C THR A 6 5.71 3.02 100.05
N GLN A 7 5.15 4.14 99.61
CA GLN A 7 4.01 4.14 98.68
C GLN A 7 4.45 3.74 97.25
N LYS A 8 3.94 2.58 96.79
CA LYS A 8 4.04 2.16 95.40
C LYS A 8 2.97 2.90 94.59
N GLY A 9 3.42 3.76 93.68
CA GLY A 9 2.54 4.39 92.69
C GLY A 9 1.88 3.34 91.80
N ARG A 10 0.54 3.33 91.73
CA ARG A 10 -0.24 2.55 90.81
C ARG A 10 -0.20 3.23 89.43
N VAL A 11 0.42 2.60 88.44
CA VAL A 11 0.27 2.92 87.05
C VAL A 11 -1.05 2.32 86.56
N THR A 12 -2.03 3.14 86.27
CA THR A 12 -3.31 2.71 85.67
C THR A 12 -3.11 2.39 84.24
N PRO A 13 -3.48 1.20 83.75
CA PRO A 13 -3.40 0.88 82.34
C PRO A 13 -4.45 1.70 81.57
N ALA A 14 -4.02 2.40 80.50
CA ALA A 14 -4.92 3.13 79.60
C ALA A 14 -6.02 2.19 79.06
N PRO A 15 -7.27 2.68 78.96
CA PRO A 15 -8.40 1.84 78.58
C PRO A 15 -8.18 1.21 77.20
N ARG A 16 -8.49 -0.10 77.08
CA ARG A 16 -8.35 -0.89 75.83
C ARG A 16 -8.93 -0.17 74.60
N MET A 17 -9.93 0.66 74.79
CA MET A 17 -10.58 1.47 73.75
C MET A 17 -9.66 2.52 73.11
N LEU A 18 -8.74 3.15 73.87
CA LEU A 18 -7.78 4.14 73.41
C LEU A 18 -6.69 3.49 72.53
N ARG A 19 -6.29 2.26 72.83
CA ARG A 19 -5.32 1.49 72.04
C ARG A 19 -5.92 0.99 70.71
N LEU A 20 -7.22 0.64 70.71
CA LEU A 20 -7.95 0.30 69.46
C LEU A 20 -8.11 1.53 68.55
N LEU A 21 -8.46 2.69 69.09
CA LEU A 21 -8.59 3.93 68.33
C LEU A 21 -7.24 4.37 67.74
N ALA A 22 -6.14 4.25 68.52
CA ALA A 22 -4.80 4.58 68.00
C ALA A 22 -4.34 3.60 66.92
N GLY A 23 -4.69 2.30 67.00
CA GLY A 23 -4.41 1.28 65.99
C GLY A 23 -5.19 1.55 64.70
N VAL A 24 -6.48 1.88 64.79
CA VAL A 24 -7.31 2.24 63.62
C VAL A 24 -6.83 3.52 62.96
N ALA A 25 -6.45 4.55 63.74
CA ALA A 25 -5.88 5.79 63.20
C ALA A 25 -4.53 5.57 62.48
N ALA A 26 -3.66 4.70 63.02
CA ALA A 26 -2.40 4.34 62.39
C ALA A 26 -2.62 3.51 61.10
N LEU A 27 -3.61 2.63 61.06
CA LEU A 27 -3.98 1.85 59.89
C LEU A 27 -4.58 2.75 58.79
N LEU A 28 -5.42 3.73 59.14
CA LEU A 28 -5.97 4.72 58.22
C LEU A 28 -4.88 5.64 57.66
N MET A 29 -3.88 6.04 58.47
CA MET A 29 -2.74 6.79 57.97
C MET A 29 -1.83 5.98 57.05
N LEU A 30 -1.64 4.69 57.33
CA LEU A 30 -0.92 3.79 56.39
C LEU A 30 -1.66 3.61 55.08
N VAL A 31 -2.98 3.41 55.11
CA VAL A 31 -3.82 3.29 53.89
C VAL A 31 -3.81 4.60 53.09
N SER A 32 -3.84 5.78 53.75
CA SER A 32 -3.75 7.06 53.08
C SER A 32 -2.35 7.34 52.48
N LEU A 33 -1.28 6.85 53.10
CA LEU A 33 0.09 6.91 52.54
C LEU A 33 0.24 5.99 51.32
N PHE A 34 -0.34 4.79 51.35
CA PHE A 34 -0.35 3.91 50.17
C PHE A 34 -1.23 4.46 49.02
N ALA A 35 -2.33 5.14 49.33
CA ALA A 35 -3.17 5.79 48.32
C ALA A 35 -2.50 7.03 47.70
N ALA A 36 -1.66 7.74 48.45
CA ALA A 36 -0.91 8.88 47.94
C ALA A 36 0.30 8.47 47.05
N CYS A 37 0.91 7.29 47.32
CA CYS A 37 2.00 6.75 46.48
C CYS A 37 1.54 6.11 45.19
N ASN A 38 0.24 5.86 45.01
CA ASN A 38 -0.32 5.24 43.80
C ASN A 38 -0.93 6.26 42.79
N LYS A 39 -0.74 7.54 42.99
CA LYS A 39 -0.97 8.48 41.87
C LYS A 39 0.15 8.23 40.86
N LYS A 40 -0.17 7.50 39.76
CA LYS A 40 0.66 7.57 38.56
C LYS A 40 0.93 9.06 38.28
N PRO A 41 2.18 9.47 37.98
CA PRO A 41 2.45 10.83 37.58
C PRO A 41 1.45 11.17 36.45
N GLU A 42 0.79 12.31 36.57
CA GLU A 42 -0.13 12.79 35.54
C GLU A 42 0.71 12.92 34.28
N HIS A 43 0.37 12.14 33.22
CA HIS A 43 1.11 12.14 31.98
C HIS A 43 0.81 13.47 31.29
N VAL A 44 1.78 14.36 31.30
CA VAL A 44 1.68 15.62 30.56
C VAL A 44 1.94 15.33 29.09
N HIS A 45 0.94 15.56 28.24
CA HIS A 45 1.10 15.45 26.79
C HIS A 45 2.06 16.52 26.29
N VAL A 46 3.09 16.11 25.55
CA VAL A 46 4.09 17.00 24.94
C VAL A 46 3.90 16.99 23.42
N ASP A 47 3.81 18.15 22.80
CA ASP A 47 3.77 18.25 21.34
C ASP A 47 5.19 18.34 20.77
N TYR A 48 5.83 17.18 20.63
CA TYR A 48 7.19 17.07 20.07
C TYR A 48 7.29 17.61 18.65
N VAL A 49 6.20 17.57 17.88
CA VAL A 49 6.17 18.06 16.49
C VAL A 49 6.28 19.58 16.46
N THR A 50 5.62 20.27 17.37
CA THR A 50 5.71 21.73 17.49
C THR A 50 7.07 22.18 18.05
N ASP A 51 7.68 21.37 18.91
CA ASP A 51 8.98 21.70 19.52
C ASP A 51 10.14 21.46 18.55
N LEU A 52 10.04 20.50 17.63
CA LEU A 52 11.07 20.20 16.64
C LEU A 52 11.04 21.23 15.50
N LYS A 53 12.16 21.91 15.26
CA LYS A 53 12.30 22.92 14.20
C LYS A 53 13.21 22.45 13.08
N LEU A 54 12.81 22.74 11.86
CA LEU A 54 13.66 22.53 10.68
C LEU A 54 14.83 23.51 10.70
N ASP A 55 16.04 22.98 10.77
CA ASP A 55 17.26 23.78 10.70
C ASP A 55 17.71 23.96 9.25
N MET A 56 17.36 25.08 8.65
CA MET A 56 17.73 25.43 7.27
C MET A 56 19.22 25.66 7.09
N ALA A 57 19.98 25.90 8.18
CA ALA A 57 21.43 26.13 8.15
C ALA A 57 22.26 24.87 8.34
N SER A 58 21.62 23.74 8.65
CA SER A 58 22.34 22.45 8.80
C SER A 58 22.93 21.96 7.48
N GLU A 59 23.95 21.10 7.57
CA GLU A 59 24.62 20.52 6.41
C GLU A 59 23.79 19.49 5.64
N THR A 60 22.61 19.10 6.16
CA THR A 60 21.71 18.17 5.49
C THR A 60 21.19 18.75 4.17
N LYS A 61 21.02 17.90 3.18
CA LYS A 61 20.42 18.29 1.90
C LYS A 61 18.92 18.48 2.08
N LYS A 62 18.36 19.52 1.49
CA LYS A 62 16.95 19.86 1.54
C LYS A 62 16.48 20.30 0.15
N ILE A 63 15.28 19.87 -0.23
CA ILE A 63 14.68 20.25 -1.50
C ILE A 63 13.16 20.28 -1.36
N GLU A 64 12.52 21.30 -1.94
CA GLU A 64 11.07 21.34 -2.06
C GLU A 64 10.57 20.40 -3.14
N VAL A 65 9.44 19.75 -2.86
CA VAL A 65 8.87 18.70 -3.70
C VAL A 65 7.35 18.82 -3.79
N THR A 66 6.75 18.15 -4.76
CA THR A 66 5.30 17.94 -4.84
C THR A 66 4.98 16.46 -4.86
N VAL A 67 3.80 16.08 -4.36
CA VAL A 67 3.43 14.66 -4.31
C VAL A 67 3.18 14.13 -5.72
N LYS A 68 3.77 12.98 -6.05
CA LYS A 68 3.48 12.18 -7.24
C LYS A 68 2.46 11.09 -6.93
N SER A 69 2.72 10.26 -5.90
CA SER A 69 1.82 9.19 -5.48
C SER A 69 2.02 8.80 -4.02
N TYR A 70 0.93 8.49 -3.35
CA TYR A 70 0.93 7.93 -2.00
C TYR A 70 1.06 6.40 -2.11
N ILE A 71 1.95 5.80 -1.34
CA ILE A 71 2.17 4.35 -1.34
C ILE A 71 1.56 3.74 -0.08
N ASP A 72 2.03 4.18 1.09
CA ASP A 72 1.51 3.82 2.41
C ASP A 72 1.86 4.92 3.45
N GLY A 73 1.77 4.60 4.73
CA GLY A 73 1.94 5.60 5.79
C GLY A 73 3.35 6.20 5.88
N ASP A 74 4.38 5.49 5.44
CA ASP A 74 5.79 5.90 5.55
C ASP A 74 6.54 5.91 4.22
N THR A 75 5.81 5.80 3.13
CA THR A 75 6.37 5.79 1.77
C THR A 75 5.54 6.66 0.83
N THR A 76 6.18 7.65 0.21
CA THR A 76 5.55 8.54 -0.78
C THR A 76 6.51 8.81 -1.92
N HIS A 77 6.00 8.85 -3.15
CA HIS A 77 6.79 9.32 -4.28
C HIS A 77 6.53 10.81 -4.51
N PHE A 78 7.58 11.55 -4.80
CA PHE A 78 7.53 12.97 -5.04
C PHE A 78 8.10 13.33 -6.41
N TYR A 79 7.56 14.38 -7.01
CA TYR A 79 8.19 15.08 -8.12
C TYR A 79 9.22 16.08 -7.58
N VAL A 80 10.34 16.19 -8.29
CA VAL A 80 11.43 17.11 -8.04
C VAL A 80 12.01 17.60 -9.35
N GLU A 81 12.69 18.75 -9.34
CA GLU A 81 13.41 19.21 -10.52
C GLU A 81 14.53 18.22 -10.92
N LYS A 82 14.62 17.91 -12.22
CA LYS A 82 15.65 17.01 -12.73
C LYS A 82 17.05 17.54 -12.46
N SER A 83 17.90 16.71 -11.90
CA SER A 83 19.28 17.04 -11.56
C SER A 83 20.18 15.81 -11.63
N ALA A 84 21.47 15.96 -11.35
CA ALA A 84 22.42 14.83 -11.29
C ALA A 84 22.03 13.84 -10.18
N ASP A 85 21.48 14.32 -9.04
CA ASP A 85 21.02 13.47 -7.94
C ASP A 85 19.66 12.82 -8.28
N PHE A 86 18.81 13.46 -9.10
CA PHE A 86 17.47 13.02 -9.47
C PHE A 86 17.23 13.12 -10.98
N PRO A 87 17.90 12.27 -11.80
CA PRO A 87 17.85 12.38 -13.26
C PRO A 87 16.46 12.15 -13.86
N GLU A 88 15.60 11.41 -13.15
CA GLU A 88 14.22 11.13 -13.57
C GLU A 88 13.20 12.17 -13.09
N GLY A 89 13.62 13.08 -12.21
CA GLY A 89 12.72 14.07 -11.61
C GLY A 89 11.76 13.46 -10.58
N VAL A 90 12.10 12.28 -10.02
CA VAL A 90 11.27 11.57 -9.05
C VAL A 90 12.12 11.11 -7.86
N ILE A 91 11.58 11.30 -6.67
CA ILE A 91 12.11 10.77 -5.41
C ILE A 91 11.14 9.71 -4.90
N LYS A 92 11.61 8.46 -4.74
CA LYS A 92 10.91 7.42 -4.00
C LYS A 92 11.36 7.54 -2.55
N ALA A 93 10.53 8.11 -1.68
CA ALA A 93 10.90 8.40 -0.30
C ALA A 93 10.42 7.28 0.64
N ARG A 94 11.33 6.76 1.47
CA ARG A 94 11.05 5.96 2.66
C ARG A 94 11.35 6.84 3.88
N TYR A 95 10.38 6.98 4.76
CA TYR A 95 10.48 7.89 5.89
C TYR A 95 11.41 7.33 6.96
N LEU A 96 12.35 8.15 7.42
CA LEU A 96 13.29 7.80 8.48
C LEU A 96 12.62 7.62 9.84
N ALA A 97 13.20 6.77 10.65
CA ALA A 97 12.86 6.52 12.05
C ALA A 97 11.51 5.84 12.31
N ILE A 98 10.71 5.61 11.29
CA ILE A 98 9.36 5.05 11.43
C ILE A 98 9.16 3.81 10.56
N ASP A 99 8.20 2.99 10.99
CA ASP A 99 7.67 1.86 10.24
C ASP A 99 6.16 1.80 10.51
N THR A 100 5.36 2.09 9.48
CA THR A 100 3.91 1.99 9.57
C THR A 100 3.46 0.60 9.17
N PRO A 101 2.31 0.12 9.68
CA PRO A 101 1.72 -1.08 9.11
C PRO A 101 1.42 -0.89 7.62
N GLU A 102 1.59 -1.95 6.85
CA GLU A 102 1.40 -1.95 5.40
C GLU A 102 -0.06 -1.68 5.02
N SER A 103 -0.27 -0.78 4.07
CA SER A 103 -1.59 -0.44 3.51
C SER A 103 -1.78 -0.94 2.09
N THR A 104 -0.69 -1.37 1.42
CA THR A 104 -0.65 -1.91 0.06
C THR A 104 0.10 -3.23 0.05
N GLY A 105 -0.19 -4.09 -0.91
CA GLY A 105 0.40 -5.42 -0.95
C GLY A 105 -0.17 -6.31 0.15
N ARG A 106 0.51 -6.47 1.28
CA ARG A 106 -0.05 -7.12 2.48
C ARG A 106 -0.71 -6.06 3.35
N LEU A 107 -2.03 -6.17 3.54
CA LEU A 107 -2.71 -5.29 4.49
C LEU A 107 -2.41 -5.71 5.93
N GLU A 108 -2.12 -4.73 6.76
CA GLU A 108 -1.93 -4.89 8.20
C GLU A 108 -2.92 -4.00 8.96
N GLU A 109 -3.22 -4.41 10.22
CA GLU A 109 -4.07 -3.60 11.09
C GLU A 109 -3.49 -2.19 11.22
N TRP A 110 -4.34 -1.16 11.15
CA TRP A 110 -3.99 0.27 11.17
C TRP A 110 -3.21 0.78 9.93
N GLY A 111 -2.88 -0.07 8.95
CA GLY A 111 -2.15 0.35 7.75
C GLY A 111 -2.93 1.39 6.92
N LYS A 112 -4.22 1.14 6.67
CA LYS A 112 -5.08 2.11 5.98
C LYS A 112 -5.19 3.44 6.73
N ALA A 113 -5.29 3.38 8.07
CA ALA A 113 -5.37 4.59 8.90
C ALA A 113 -4.06 5.40 8.86
N ALA A 114 -2.91 4.72 8.92
CA ALA A 114 -1.59 5.35 8.79
C ALA A 114 -1.41 6.02 7.41
N ALA A 115 -1.77 5.30 6.32
CA ALA A 115 -1.71 5.84 4.97
C ALA A 115 -2.65 7.04 4.76
N ALA A 116 -3.88 6.97 5.31
CA ALA A 116 -4.85 8.07 5.25
C ALA A 116 -4.34 9.30 6.00
N HIS A 117 -3.71 9.13 7.17
CA HIS A 117 -3.10 10.21 7.94
C HIS A 117 -2.01 10.94 7.13
N THR A 118 -1.06 10.19 6.56
CA THR A 118 0.00 10.74 5.71
C THR A 118 -0.59 11.47 4.50
N LYS A 119 -1.55 10.86 3.80
CA LYS A 119 -2.21 11.46 2.65
C LYS A 119 -2.94 12.76 3.01
N GLU A 120 -3.66 12.80 4.11
CA GLU A 120 -4.37 14.00 4.57
C GLU A 120 -3.40 15.17 4.79
N LYS A 121 -2.27 14.93 5.49
CA LYS A 121 -1.27 15.96 5.77
C LYS A 121 -0.62 16.51 4.50
N LEU A 122 -0.18 15.63 3.61
CA LEU A 122 0.54 16.04 2.40
C LEU A 122 -0.39 16.61 1.32
N LYS A 123 -1.62 16.09 1.18
CA LYS A 123 -2.59 16.59 0.19
C LYS A 123 -2.98 18.05 0.45
N ASN A 124 -3.07 18.43 1.71
CA ASN A 124 -3.49 19.76 2.14
C ASN A 124 -2.31 20.70 2.45
N ALA A 125 -1.06 20.24 2.24
CA ALA A 125 0.12 21.02 2.53
C ALA A 125 0.28 22.19 1.54
N TYR A 126 0.58 23.37 2.05
CA TYR A 126 0.99 24.52 1.26
C TYR A 126 2.37 24.32 0.61
N ALA A 127 3.30 23.71 1.35
CA ALA A 127 4.63 23.36 0.86
C ALA A 127 5.11 22.06 1.51
N ILE A 128 5.91 21.30 0.78
CA ILE A 128 6.53 20.05 1.24
C ILE A 128 8.03 20.12 0.97
N MET A 129 8.84 19.76 1.95
CA MET A 129 10.29 19.68 1.85
C MET A 129 10.77 18.30 2.31
N VAL A 130 11.66 17.72 1.56
CA VAL A 130 12.38 16.50 1.97
C VAL A 130 13.77 16.86 2.45
N GLU A 131 14.21 16.25 3.56
CA GLU A 131 15.52 16.47 4.17
C GLU A 131 16.24 15.12 4.30
N SER A 132 17.52 15.08 3.90
CA SER A 132 18.41 13.94 4.18
C SER A 132 18.80 13.89 5.66
N ASP A 133 19.24 12.74 6.16
CA ASP A 133 19.70 12.62 7.55
C ASP A 133 21.13 13.18 7.74
N THR A 134 21.92 13.14 6.69
CA THR A 134 23.32 13.58 6.65
C THR A 134 23.55 14.53 5.46
N ALA A 135 24.77 14.92 5.20
CA ALA A 135 25.13 15.71 4.02
C ALA A 135 24.91 14.98 2.66
N GLU A 136 24.50 13.71 2.69
CA GLU A 136 24.30 12.87 1.50
C GLU A 136 22.86 12.36 1.39
N TRP A 137 22.40 12.11 0.14
CA TRP A 137 21.17 11.39 -0.16
C TRP A 137 21.38 9.88 0.00
N ASN A 138 21.01 9.33 1.17
CA ASN A 138 21.13 7.90 1.42
C ASN A 138 19.91 7.15 0.89
N LYS A 139 20.11 5.90 0.46
CA LYS A 139 19.07 5.00 -0.03
C LYS A 139 19.06 3.70 0.77
N ASP A 140 17.89 3.07 0.83
CA ASP A 140 17.77 1.70 1.31
C ASP A 140 18.17 0.68 0.22
N ASN A 141 18.11 -0.60 0.56
CA ASN A 141 18.44 -1.70 -0.37
C ASN A 141 17.46 -1.83 -1.55
N ASN A 142 16.31 -1.19 -1.49
CA ASN A 142 15.29 -1.14 -2.53
C ASN A 142 15.42 0.12 -3.42
N GLY A 143 16.46 0.93 -3.20
CA GLY A 143 16.72 2.15 -3.95
C GLY A 143 15.84 3.35 -3.56
N ARG A 144 15.06 3.26 -2.47
CA ARG A 144 14.27 4.37 -1.95
C ARG A 144 15.15 5.29 -1.13
N HIS A 145 14.96 6.61 -1.24
CA HIS A 145 15.68 7.60 -0.45
C HIS A 145 15.17 7.61 0.99
N LEU A 146 16.08 7.58 1.96
CA LEU A 146 15.80 7.64 3.39
C LEU A 146 15.71 9.11 3.82
N LEU A 147 14.49 9.60 4.14
CA LEU A 147 14.21 11.03 4.25
C LEU A 147 13.38 11.39 5.48
N TRP A 148 13.60 12.60 5.95
CA TRP A 148 12.70 13.35 6.81
C TRP A 148 11.76 14.17 5.92
N ILE A 149 10.45 14.08 6.17
CA ILE A 149 9.43 14.80 5.43
C ILE A 149 8.92 15.95 6.29
N TRP A 150 9.00 17.13 5.75
CA TRP A 150 8.50 18.35 6.38
C TRP A 150 7.39 18.95 5.54
N TYR A 151 6.39 19.51 6.20
CA TYR A 151 5.31 20.19 5.49
C TYR A 151 4.88 21.45 6.22
N LYS A 152 4.27 22.38 5.49
CA LYS A 152 3.57 23.55 6.00
C LYS A 152 2.10 23.42 5.72
N ALA A 153 1.23 23.73 6.70
CA ALA A 153 -0.22 23.71 6.49
C ALA A 153 -0.69 24.93 5.66
N ASP A 154 -0.04 26.09 5.85
CA ASP A 154 -0.26 27.33 5.13
C ASP A 154 1.04 28.14 5.01
N GLU A 155 1.02 29.28 4.29
CA GLU A 155 2.18 30.11 4.04
C GLU A 155 2.85 30.63 5.32
N SER A 156 2.05 30.94 6.34
CA SER A 156 2.50 31.50 7.61
C SER A 156 2.91 30.46 8.64
N SER A 157 2.58 29.20 8.41
CA SER A 157 2.85 28.10 9.33
C SER A 157 4.33 27.75 9.39
N GLU A 158 4.77 27.30 10.57
CA GLU A 158 6.09 26.68 10.75
C GLU A 158 6.13 25.29 10.07
N TRP A 159 7.35 24.86 9.71
CA TRP A 159 7.58 23.52 9.21
C TRP A 159 7.30 22.47 10.28
N ARG A 160 6.52 21.44 9.95
CA ARG A 160 6.20 20.30 10.81
C ARG A 160 6.84 19.05 10.27
N ASN A 161 7.45 18.24 11.13
CA ASN A 161 8.05 16.96 10.73
C ASN A 161 6.99 15.88 10.72
N LEU A 162 6.67 15.36 9.52
CA LEU A 162 5.63 14.35 9.34
C LEU A 162 6.02 12.99 9.93
N ASN A 163 7.30 12.58 9.83
CA ASN A 163 7.76 11.33 10.43
C ASN A 163 7.50 11.31 11.93
N LEU A 164 7.84 12.40 12.62
CA LEU A 164 7.60 12.55 14.04
C LEU A 164 6.11 12.63 14.38
N GLU A 165 5.32 13.31 13.53
CA GLU A 165 3.87 13.43 13.73
C GLU A 165 3.16 12.07 13.62
N ILE A 166 3.57 11.21 12.67
CA ILE A 166 3.06 9.85 12.52
C ILE A 166 3.33 9.01 13.78
N LEU A 167 4.55 9.11 14.36
CA LEU A 167 4.90 8.44 15.62
C LEU A 167 4.08 8.98 16.80
N GLN A 168 4.04 10.30 16.96
CA GLN A 168 3.32 10.95 18.06
C GLN A 168 1.82 10.65 18.02
N SER A 169 1.27 10.52 16.82
CA SER A 169 -0.14 10.15 16.60
C SER A 169 -0.42 8.66 16.77
N GLY A 170 0.60 7.80 16.97
CA GLY A 170 0.43 6.38 17.22
C GLY A 170 0.21 5.51 15.98
N TYR A 171 0.51 6.01 14.77
CA TYR A 171 0.33 5.26 13.53
C TYR A 171 1.55 4.43 13.09
N ALA A 172 2.66 4.51 13.82
CA ALA A 172 3.89 3.79 13.49
C ALA A 172 4.59 3.22 14.73
N VAL A 173 5.46 2.25 14.48
CA VAL A 173 6.52 1.86 15.41
C VAL A 173 7.84 2.55 15.03
N ALA A 174 8.80 2.61 15.94
CA ALA A 174 10.11 3.16 15.64
C ALA A 174 10.96 2.17 14.86
N SER A 175 11.69 2.67 13.88
CA SER A 175 12.63 1.90 13.06
C SER A 175 13.97 2.61 12.96
N ASN A 176 15.06 1.94 13.35
CA ASN A 176 16.45 2.45 13.25
C ASN A 176 16.69 3.85 13.89
N THR A 177 15.94 4.23 14.91
CA THR A 177 15.98 5.56 15.53
C THR A 177 17.31 5.92 16.14
N GLY A 178 18.08 4.94 16.64
CA GLY A 178 19.34 5.15 17.36
C GLY A 178 20.49 5.75 16.54
N GLN A 179 20.36 5.81 15.22
CA GLN A 179 21.42 6.21 14.30
C GLN A 179 21.09 7.45 13.48
N ASN A 180 19.95 8.07 13.71
CA ASN A 180 19.51 9.21 12.91
C ASN A 180 19.32 10.49 13.73
N ARG A 181 19.29 11.62 13.01
CA ARG A 181 19.34 12.98 13.54
C ARG A 181 18.30 13.28 14.61
N TYR A 182 17.06 12.82 14.42
CA TYR A 182 15.95 13.12 15.32
C TYR A 182 15.49 11.90 16.16
N GLY A 183 16.31 10.84 16.19
CA GLY A 183 15.94 9.57 16.80
C GLY A 183 15.56 9.64 18.27
N THR A 184 16.22 10.48 19.07
CA THR A 184 15.87 10.67 20.49
C THR A 184 14.46 11.26 20.65
N THR A 185 14.11 12.27 19.84
CA THR A 185 12.78 12.89 19.83
C THR A 185 11.72 11.88 19.35
N CYS A 186 12.04 11.11 18.30
CA CYS A 186 11.17 10.04 17.81
C CYS A 186 10.86 9.01 18.90
N MET A 187 11.87 8.58 19.67
CA MET A 187 11.65 7.65 20.78
C MET A 187 10.80 8.25 21.92
N ALA A 188 10.94 9.52 22.20
CA ALA A 188 10.10 10.19 23.18
C ALA A 188 8.62 10.26 22.73
N ALA A 189 8.39 10.60 21.47
CA ALA A 189 7.07 10.63 20.86
C ALA A 189 6.42 9.23 20.82
N LEU A 190 7.17 8.19 20.45
CA LEU A 190 6.71 6.80 20.49
C LEU A 190 6.31 6.38 21.89
N ASN A 191 7.14 6.66 22.90
CA ASN A 191 6.85 6.31 24.29
C ASN A 191 5.55 6.98 24.76
N GLN A 192 5.32 8.23 24.35
CA GLN A 192 4.08 8.95 24.64
C GLN A 192 2.88 8.25 23.98
N ALA A 193 2.93 8.01 22.67
CA ALA A 193 1.85 7.34 21.92
C ALA A 193 1.53 5.95 22.50
N THR A 194 2.56 5.21 22.94
CA THR A 194 2.41 3.91 23.59
C THR A 194 1.72 4.00 24.94
N ASN A 195 2.11 5.00 25.78
CA ASN A 195 1.49 5.23 27.08
C ASN A 195 0.03 5.70 26.95
N GLU A 196 -0.27 6.49 25.93
CA GLU A 196 -1.60 6.99 25.60
C GLU A 196 -2.44 5.93 24.87
N LYS A 197 -1.85 4.81 24.47
CA LYS A 197 -2.48 3.68 23.76
C LYS A 197 -3.16 4.12 22.47
N LEU A 198 -2.45 4.83 21.62
CA LEU A 198 -2.98 5.33 20.35
C LEU A 198 -2.83 4.27 19.25
N TYR A 199 -3.87 4.07 18.45
CA TYR A 199 -3.92 3.23 17.23
C TYR A 199 -3.12 1.93 17.28
N VAL A 200 -1.93 1.86 16.65
CA VAL A 200 -1.03 0.69 16.63
C VAL A 200 -0.69 0.20 18.05
N HIS A 201 -0.68 1.11 19.03
CA HIS A 201 -0.34 0.83 20.43
C HIS A 201 -1.57 0.63 21.33
N SER A 202 -2.79 0.72 20.78
CA SER A 202 -4.03 0.67 21.55
C SER A 202 -4.33 -0.72 22.12
N GLY A 203 -3.96 -1.78 21.41
CA GLY A 203 -4.40 -3.15 21.64
C GLY A 203 -5.87 -3.36 21.23
N GLU A 204 -6.50 -2.39 20.60
CA GLU A 204 -7.84 -2.45 20.03
C GLU A 204 -7.79 -2.92 18.57
N LYS A 205 -8.90 -3.47 18.08
CA LYS A 205 -9.02 -3.83 16.67
C LYS A 205 -9.19 -2.59 15.80
N ASP A 206 -8.51 -2.58 14.66
CA ASP A 206 -8.70 -1.57 13.63
C ASP A 206 -10.08 -1.74 12.97
N PRO A 207 -11.00 -0.77 13.07
CA PRO A 207 -12.34 -0.88 12.49
C PRO A 207 -12.32 -0.93 10.94
N SER A 208 -11.24 -0.51 10.30
CA SER A 208 -11.07 -0.54 8.85
C SER A 208 -10.43 -1.83 8.32
N TYR A 209 -9.94 -2.70 9.21
CA TYR A 209 -9.28 -3.95 8.84
C TYR A 209 -10.30 -5.09 8.68
N PRO A 210 -10.29 -5.84 7.57
CA PRO A 210 -11.26 -6.89 7.30
C PRO A 210 -10.93 -8.19 8.05
N TYR A 211 -11.38 -8.30 9.31
CA TYR A 211 -11.17 -9.50 10.15
C TYR A 211 -12.03 -10.72 9.77
N GLY A 212 -13.08 -10.51 8.97
CA GLY A 212 -14.04 -11.54 8.61
C GLY A 212 -13.50 -12.54 7.58
N ALA A 213 -14.32 -13.55 7.29
CA ALA A 213 -14.11 -14.40 6.12
C ALA A 213 -14.16 -13.57 4.83
N ALA A 214 -13.49 -14.04 3.78
CA ALA A 214 -13.58 -13.42 2.49
C ALA A 214 -15.01 -13.57 1.92
N THR A 215 -15.47 -12.59 1.16
CA THR A 215 -16.70 -12.67 0.37
C THR A 215 -16.38 -13.40 -0.92
N GLU A 216 -16.99 -14.58 -1.10
CA GLU A 216 -16.92 -15.32 -2.38
C GLU A 216 -17.65 -14.53 -3.45
N ILE A 217 -16.98 -14.22 -4.55
CA ILE A 217 -17.51 -13.36 -5.61
C ILE A 217 -16.91 -13.74 -6.97
N THR A 218 -17.66 -13.55 -8.05
CA THR A 218 -17.16 -13.77 -9.41
C THR A 218 -16.35 -12.56 -9.91
N LEU A 219 -15.47 -12.79 -10.89
CA LEU A 219 -14.75 -11.69 -11.54
C LEU A 219 -15.71 -10.73 -12.28
N LYS A 220 -16.85 -11.25 -12.81
CA LYS A 220 -17.95 -10.45 -13.37
C LYS A 220 -18.50 -9.47 -12.34
N GLU A 221 -18.96 -10.01 -11.21
CA GLU A 221 -19.58 -9.19 -10.16
C GLU A 221 -18.60 -8.14 -9.62
N LEU A 222 -17.33 -8.54 -9.40
CA LEU A 222 -16.29 -7.60 -8.97
C LEU A 222 -16.01 -6.50 -10.01
N ARG A 223 -16.09 -6.83 -11.31
CA ARG A 223 -15.94 -5.86 -12.41
C ARG A 223 -17.09 -4.87 -12.47
N LEU A 224 -18.32 -5.34 -12.31
CA LEU A 224 -19.52 -4.53 -12.46
C LEU A 224 -19.84 -3.68 -11.22
N ASN A 225 -19.45 -4.15 -10.01
CA ASN A 225 -19.79 -3.52 -8.72
C ASN A 225 -18.54 -3.03 -7.97
N ARG A 226 -17.53 -2.48 -8.66
CA ARG A 226 -16.23 -2.09 -8.08
C ARG A 226 -16.33 -1.28 -6.79
N ASP A 227 -17.24 -0.32 -6.76
CA ASP A 227 -17.34 0.63 -5.65
C ASP A 227 -17.89 -0.01 -4.37
N GLU A 228 -18.74 -1.04 -4.52
CA GLU A 228 -19.29 -1.80 -3.41
C GLU A 228 -18.21 -2.64 -2.69
N TYR A 229 -17.27 -3.19 -3.48
CA TYR A 229 -16.23 -4.09 -2.95
C TYR A 229 -14.92 -3.39 -2.61
N LEU A 230 -14.82 -2.07 -2.80
CA LEU A 230 -13.59 -1.34 -2.49
C LEU A 230 -13.26 -1.44 -1.00
N GLY A 231 -12.11 -2.03 -0.71
CA GLY A 231 -11.65 -2.29 0.66
C GLY A 231 -12.19 -3.56 1.30
N VAL A 232 -13.01 -4.33 0.58
CA VAL A 232 -13.56 -5.60 1.05
C VAL A 232 -12.57 -6.73 0.81
N LYS A 233 -12.48 -7.66 1.78
CA LYS A 233 -11.79 -8.93 1.61
C LYS A 233 -12.64 -9.82 0.72
N VAL A 234 -12.13 -10.19 -0.45
CA VAL A 234 -12.81 -11.01 -1.45
C VAL A 234 -12.06 -12.31 -1.70
N ALA A 235 -12.81 -13.31 -2.17
CA ALA A 235 -12.28 -14.55 -2.70
C ALA A 235 -12.82 -14.74 -4.12
N VAL A 236 -11.91 -14.97 -5.08
CA VAL A 236 -12.25 -15.12 -6.49
C VAL A 236 -11.52 -16.33 -7.08
N GLU A 237 -12.13 -16.95 -8.08
CA GLU A 237 -11.51 -18.01 -8.87
C GLU A 237 -11.22 -17.53 -10.30
N GLY A 238 -10.10 -17.99 -10.86
CA GLY A 238 -9.74 -17.67 -12.23
C GLY A 238 -8.47 -18.37 -12.70
N VAL A 239 -8.30 -18.45 -14.00
CA VAL A 239 -7.08 -18.93 -14.65
C VAL A 239 -6.08 -17.80 -14.71
N ILE A 240 -4.85 -18.06 -14.27
CA ILE A 240 -3.76 -17.10 -14.43
C ILE A 240 -3.34 -17.09 -15.90
N VAL A 241 -3.57 -15.98 -16.59
CA VAL A 241 -3.16 -15.81 -17.99
C VAL A 241 -1.73 -15.33 -18.12
N GLN A 242 -1.26 -14.53 -17.16
CA GLN A 242 0.10 -13.99 -17.13
C GLN A 242 0.59 -13.77 -15.70
N ASP A 243 1.87 -14.05 -15.47
CA ASP A 243 2.61 -13.80 -14.24
C ASP A 243 3.82 -12.90 -14.56
N THR A 244 3.98 -11.79 -13.84
CA THR A 244 5.03 -10.79 -14.05
C THR A 244 5.90 -10.56 -12.82
N ASN A 245 6.08 -11.61 -11.99
CA ASN A 245 6.89 -11.57 -10.77
C ASN A 245 6.48 -10.46 -9.78
N GLY A 246 5.22 -10.43 -9.43
CA GLY A 246 4.64 -9.47 -8.46
C GLY A 246 3.18 -9.16 -8.77
N THR A 247 2.81 -9.31 -10.05
CA THR A 247 1.45 -9.09 -10.54
C THR A 247 0.99 -10.27 -11.38
N LEU A 248 -0.25 -10.68 -11.18
CA LEU A 248 -0.93 -11.68 -12.00
C LEU A 248 -2.06 -11.01 -12.77
N TYR A 249 -2.40 -11.58 -13.92
CA TYR A 249 -3.65 -11.32 -14.60
C TYR A 249 -4.49 -12.60 -14.55
N LEU A 250 -5.69 -12.50 -13.99
CA LEU A 250 -6.66 -13.59 -13.91
C LEU A 250 -7.76 -13.37 -14.90
N GLU A 251 -8.30 -14.47 -15.46
CA GLU A 251 -9.55 -14.43 -16.21
C GLU A 251 -10.46 -15.59 -15.81
N ALA A 252 -11.77 -15.35 -15.87
CA ALA A 252 -12.79 -16.36 -15.70
C ALA A 252 -13.91 -16.14 -16.72
N TYR A 253 -14.42 -17.24 -17.29
CA TYR A 253 -15.53 -17.21 -18.24
C TYR A 253 -16.87 -17.13 -17.50
N ASP A 254 -17.72 -16.22 -17.95
CA ASP A 254 -19.12 -16.12 -17.52
C ASP A 254 -20.03 -16.64 -18.64
N ALA A 255 -20.79 -17.70 -18.34
CA ALA A 255 -21.63 -18.37 -19.32
C ALA A 255 -22.94 -17.62 -19.62
N GLU A 256 -23.36 -16.69 -18.75
CA GLU A 256 -24.57 -15.89 -18.99
C GLU A 256 -24.30 -14.79 -20.01
N ASP A 257 -23.12 -14.16 -19.90
CA ASP A 257 -22.71 -13.08 -20.78
C ASP A 257 -21.91 -13.55 -21.99
N ASP A 258 -21.56 -14.85 -22.06
CA ASP A 258 -20.70 -15.45 -23.10
C ASP A 258 -19.38 -14.67 -23.28
N ARG A 259 -18.73 -14.31 -22.16
CA ARG A 259 -17.46 -13.55 -22.15
C ARG A 259 -16.56 -13.89 -20.99
N TYR A 260 -15.30 -13.49 -21.12
CA TYR A 260 -14.34 -13.51 -20.04
C TYR A 260 -14.32 -12.18 -19.28
N TYR A 261 -14.17 -12.26 -17.95
CA TYR A 261 -13.89 -11.11 -17.08
C TYR A 261 -12.51 -11.29 -16.47
N GLY A 262 -11.76 -10.19 -16.38
CA GLY A 262 -10.40 -10.20 -15.90
C GLY A 262 -10.18 -9.38 -14.64
N MET A 263 -9.13 -9.71 -13.88
CA MET A 263 -8.69 -8.96 -12.71
C MET A 263 -7.17 -8.99 -12.58
N GLN A 264 -6.61 -7.83 -12.28
CA GLN A 264 -5.22 -7.72 -11.85
C GLN A 264 -5.09 -8.11 -10.38
N VAL A 265 -4.09 -8.91 -10.04
CA VAL A 265 -3.78 -9.32 -8.67
C VAL A 265 -2.34 -8.97 -8.35
N TYR A 266 -2.13 -8.13 -7.34
CA TYR A 266 -0.81 -7.77 -6.87
C TYR A 266 -0.44 -8.59 -5.63
N TYR A 267 0.55 -9.48 -5.74
CA TYR A 267 1.03 -10.29 -4.63
C TYR A 267 2.37 -9.79 -4.05
N GLY A 268 2.95 -8.76 -4.65
CA GLY A 268 4.17 -8.11 -4.15
C GLY A 268 5.41 -8.97 -4.15
N TYR A 269 6.47 -8.49 -3.50
CA TYR A 269 7.76 -9.18 -3.45
C TYR A 269 7.88 -10.18 -2.29
N ASN A 270 7.09 -10.01 -1.24
CA ASN A 270 7.21 -10.76 0.02
C ASN A 270 6.38 -12.04 0.09
N MET A 271 5.72 -12.44 -1.01
CA MET A 271 4.95 -13.67 -1.06
C MET A 271 5.86 -14.89 -0.84
N ALA A 272 5.37 -15.85 -0.03
CA ALA A 272 6.08 -17.09 0.26
C ALA A 272 6.46 -17.85 -1.03
N THR A 273 7.66 -18.42 -1.06
CA THR A 273 8.16 -19.17 -2.24
C THR A 273 7.24 -20.34 -2.62
N SER A 274 6.59 -20.97 -1.63
CA SER A 274 5.61 -22.04 -1.86
C SER A 274 4.38 -21.56 -2.64
N ALA A 275 3.88 -20.35 -2.36
CA ALA A 275 2.80 -19.74 -3.13
C ALA A 275 3.26 -19.38 -4.55
N LYS A 276 4.44 -18.76 -4.71
CA LYS A 276 4.99 -18.39 -6.03
C LYS A 276 5.13 -19.59 -6.98
N ARG A 277 5.20 -20.83 -6.47
CA ARG A 277 5.28 -22.04 -7.31
C ARG A 277 4.00 -22.35 -8.07
N PHE A 278 2.85 -21.98 -7.51
CA PHE A 278 1.55 -22.21 -8.17
C PHE A 278 0.91 -20.93 -8.71
N LEU A 279 1.38 -19.76 -8.31
CA LEU A 279 0.96 -18.49 -8.91
C LEU A 279 1.65 -18.28 -10.26
N LYS A 280 1.30 -19.14 -11.24
CA LYS A 280 1.91 -19.22 -12.56
C LYS A 280 0.85 -19.31 -13.66
N ALA A 281 1.16 -18.75 -14.82
CA ALA A 281 0.30 -18.85 -15.99
C ALA A 281 -0.09 -20.31 -16.27
N GLY A 282 -1.36 -20.53 -16.63
CA GLY A 282 -1.94 -21.84 -16.88
C GLY A 282 -2.44 -22.59 -15.64
N ASN A 283 -2.47 -21.96 -14.48
CA ASN A 283 -3.08 -22.53 -13.29
C ASN A 283 -4.43 -21.87 -12.99
N LEU A 284 -5.43 -22.68 -12.66
CA LEU A 284 -6.67 -22.25 -12.03
C LEU A 284 -6.42 -22.12 -10.54
N VAL A 285 -6.71 -20.96 -9.99
CA VAL A 285 -6.43 -20.62 -8.60
C VAL A 285 -7.63 -19.99 -7.93
N HIS A 286 -7.72 -20.19 -6.61
CA HIS A 286 -8.56 -19.45 -5.71
C HIS A 286 -7.70 -18.38 -5.04
N ILE A 287 -8.05 -17.13 -5.19
CA ILE A 287 -7.32 -15.97 -4.66
C ILE A 287 -8.13 -15.31 -3.56
N VAL A 288 -7.54 -15.23 -2.38
CA VAL A 288 -8.10 -14.49 -1.24
C VAL A 288 -7.24 -13.26 -0.97
N GLY A 289 -7.85 -12.08 -1.00
CA GLY A 289 -7.15 -10.83 -0.80
C GLY A 289 -8.13 -9.66 -0.63
N THR A 290 -7.61 -8.45 -0.56
CA THR A 290 -8.45 -7.25 -0.46
C THR A 290 -8.54 -6.55 -1.81
N PHE A 291 -9.76 -6.25 -2.25
CA PHE A 291 -9.98 -5.44 -3.44
C PHE A 291 -9.70 -3.98 -3.14
N GLN A 292 -8.84 -3.34 -3.91
CA GLN A 292 -8.39 -1.97 -3.66
C GLN A 292 -8.03 -1.23 -4.95
N TYR A 293 -8.04 0.09 -4.87
CA TYR A 293 -7.51 0.96 -5.91
C TYR A 293 -6.06 1.32 -5.57
N ALA A 294 -5.13 1.05 -6.49
CA ALA A 294 -3.72 1.35 -6.35
C ALA A 294 -3.35 2.63 -7.12
N GLU A 295 -3.16 3.74 -6.41
CA GLU A 295 -2.85 5.05 -7.00
C GLU A 295 -1.55 5.03 -7.84
N VAL A 296 -0.57 4.20 -7.44
CA VAL A 296 0.73 4.08 -8.12
C VAL A 296 0.61 3.64 -9.57
N VAL A 297 -0.36 2.78 -9.84
CA VAL A 297 -0.61 2.20 -11.16
C VAL A 297 -1.93 2.66 -11.75
N ASN A 298 -2.66 3.51 -11.03
CA ASN A 298 -3.99 4.02 -11.39
C ASN A 298 -4.96 2.89 -11.78
N ALA A 299 -5.01 1.83 -10.97
CA ALA A 299 -5.75 0.61 -11.29
C ALA A 299 -6.42 -0.04 -10.08
N TYR A 300 -7.56 -0.67 -10.32
CA TYR A 300 -8.18 -1.57 -9.36
C TYR A 300 -7.49 -2.94 -9.40
N GLN A 301 -7.22 -3.49 -8.23
CA GLN A 301 -6.54 -4.78 -8.09
C GLN A 301 -6.98 -5.52 -6.82
N ILE A 302 -6.78 -6.83 -6.79
CA ILE A 302 -6.78 -7.59 -5.54
C ILE A 302 -5.34 -7.62 -5.02
N ALA A 303 -5.13 -7.25 -3.76
CA ALA A 303 -3.82 -7.28 -3.14
C ALA A 303 -3.90 -7.78 -1.69
N GLY A 304 -2.75 -7.89 -1.01
CA GLY A 304 -2.72 -8.42 0.35
C GLY A 304 -3.19 -9.87 0.43
N LEU A 305 -2.62 -10.72 -0.43
CA LEU A 305 -3.05 -12.10 -0.54
C LEU A 305 -2.87 -12.87 0.77
N GLU A 306 -3.93 -13.51 1.22
CA GLU A 306 -3.88 -14.41 2.36
C GLU A 306 -3.45 -15.81 1.90
N TYR A 307 -2.33 -16.27 2.40
CA TYR A 307 -1.78 -17.59 2.10
C TYR A 307 -1.18 -18.23 3.36
N ASP A 308 -1.61 -19.44 3.67
CA ASP A 308 -1.04 -20.25 4.75
C ASP A 308 -0.19 -21.40 4.17
N GLN A 309 1.14 -21.28 4.28
CA GLN A 309 2.05 -22.32 3.77
C GLN A 309 1.95 -23.65 4.54
N MET A 310 1.39 -23.66 5.74
CA MET A 310 1.16 -24.86 6.55
C MET A 310 -0.14 -25.57 6.15
N LYS A 311 -1.02 -24.86 5.43
CA LYS A 311 -2.31 -25.34 4.95
C LYS A 311 -2.53 -25.00 3.47
N PRO A 312 -1.70 -25.48 2.54
CA PRO A 312 -1.67 -25.01 1.16
C PRO A 312 -2.92 -25.32 0.33
N GLY A 313 -3.84 -26.13 0.83
CA GLY A 313 -5.11 -26.45 0.18
C GLY A 313 -6.34 -26.05 1.00
N ASP A 314 -6.17 -25.22 2.03
CA ASP A 314 -7.29 -24.74 2.83
C ASP A 314 -8.09 -23.69 2.02
N PRO A 315 -9.39 -23.90 1.79
CA PRO A 315 -10.21 -23.03 0.95
C PRO A 315 -10.40 -21.62 1.50
N THR A 316 -10.06 -21.38 2.78
CA THR A 316 -10.12 -20.03 3.36
C THR A 316 -8.94 -19.15 2.97
N TYR A 317 -7.95 -19.70 2.26
CA TYR A 317 -6.75 -19.03 1.82
C TYR A 317 -6.53 -19.15 0.31
N THR A 318 -5.66 -18.32 -0.22
CA THR A 318 -5.17 -18.45 -1.60
C THR A 318 -4.57 -19.83 -1.83
N HIS A 319 -5.05 -20.58 -2.80
CA HIS A 319 -4.57 -21.93 -3.12
C HIS A 319 -4.70 -22.28 -4.59
N LEU A 320 -4.00 -23.34 -4.99
CA LEU A 320 -4.11 -23.94 -6.31
C LEU A 320 -5.34 -24.84 -6.37
N ILE A 321 -6.19 -24.66 -7.38
CA ILE A 321 -7.30 -25.57 -7.68
C ILE A 321 -6.81 -26.63 -8.67
N GLU A 322 -6.35 -26.23 -9.85
CA GLU A 322 -5.97 -27.13 -10.92
C GLU A 322 -4.85 -26.55 -11.79
N LYS A 323 -4.06 -27.40 -12.43
CA LYS A 323 -3.00 -27.02 -13.37
C LYS A 323 -3.38 -27.38 -14.82
N GLY A 324 -2.71 -26.71 -15.76
CA GLY A 324 -2.77 -27.09 -17.18
C GLY A 324 -3.94 -26.47 -17.94
N HIS A 325 -4.48 -25.37 -17.42
CA HIS A 325 -5.42 -24.54 -18.16
C HIS A 325 -4.70 -23.68 -19.20
N THR A 326 -5.43 -23.32 -20.24
CA THR A 326 -4.96 -22.39 -21.29
C THR A 326 -5.76 -21.12 -21.21
N ALA A 327 -5.10 -19.96 -21.35
CA ALA A 327 -5.77 -18.68 -21.50
C ALA A 327 -6.65 -18.66 -22.75
N ALA A 328 -7.75 -17.93 -22.69
CA ALA A 328 -8.76 -17.94 -23.76
C ALA A 328 -8.25 -17.30 -25.06
N TYR A 329 -7.45 -16.23 -24.94
CA TYR A 329 -7.02 -15.38 -26.05
C TYR A 329 -8.17 -15.03 -26.99
N THR A 330 -9.24 -14.48 -26.39
CA THR A 330 -10.45 -14.11 -27.16
C THR A 330 -10.08 -13.24 -28.35
N GLU A 331 -10.52 -13.64 -29.56
CA GLU A 331 -10.21 -12.91 -30.78
C GLU A 331 -11.07 -11.65 -30.90
N ILE A 332 -10.43 -10.47 -30.94
CA ILE A 332 -11.09 -9.19 -31.23
C ILE A 332 -11.10 -8.99 -32.75
N THR A 333 -12.23 -9.36 -33.37
CA THR A 333 -12.42 -9.28 -34.83
C THR A 333 -12.89 -7.90 -35.27
N ASP A 334 -13.71 -7.22 -34.49
CA ASP A 334 -14.21 -5.85 -34.69
C ASP A 334 -13.54 -4.88 -33.69
N LEU A 335 -12.46 -4.27 -34.15
CA LEU A 335 -11.69 -3.33 -33.31
C LEU A 335 -12.50 -2.06 -33.00
N ALA A 336 -13.37 -1.62 -33.92
CA ALA A 336 -14.19 -0.42 -33.70
C ALA A 336 -15.23 -0.63 -32.61
N SER A 337 -15.90 -1.78 -32.63
CA SER A 337 -16.82 -2.16 -31.55
C SER A 337 -16.09 -2.36 -30.23
N PHE A 338 -14.87 -2.91 -30.24
CA PHE A 338 -14.08 -3.09 -29.03
C PHE A 338 -13.68 -1.76 -28.39
N VAL A 339 -13.11 -0.82 -29.16
CA VAL A 339 -12.55 0.44 -28.65
C VAL A 339 -13.63 1.51 -28.38
N ASN A 340 -14.68 1.59 -29.23
CA ASN A 340 -15.66 2.68 -29.17
C ASN A 340 -17.07 2.21 -28.78
N GLY A 341 -17.28 0.90 -28.69
CA GLY A 341 -18.60 0.32 -28.42
C GLY A 341 -18.90 0.23 -26.93
N LYS A 342 -20.19 0.09 -26.63
CA LYS A 342 -20.68 -0.12 -25.28
C LYS A 342 -21.58 -1.34 -25.21
N THR A 343 -21.61 -1.95 -24.04
CA THR A 343 -22.54 -3.06 -23.71
C THR A 343 -23.32 -2.67 -22.46
N ASP A 344 -24.65 -2.83 -22.57
CA ASP A 344 -25.55 -2.63 -21.45
C ASP A 344 -25.56 -3.90 -20.59
N MET A 345 -25.28 -3.72 -19.30
CA MET A 345 -25.20 -4.79 -18.31
C MET A 345 -26.21 -4.53 -17.19
N LEU A 346 -26.79 -5.61 -16.66
CA LEU A 346 -27.63 -5.53 -15.48
C LEU A 346 -26.76 -5.52 -14.22
N VAL A 347 -26.81 -4.43 -13.44
CA VAL A 347 -26.12 -4.25 -12.17
C VAL A 347 -27.16 -4.08 -11.08
N GLY A 348 -27.39 -5.10 -10.27
CA GLY A 348 -28.55 -5.15 -9.38
C GLY A 348 -29.85 -5.13 -10.16
N GLU A 349 -30.68 -4.09 -9.99
CA GLU A 349 -31.93 -3.87 -10.72
C GLU A 349 -31.81 -2.83 -11.84
N GLU A 350 -30.63 -2.24 -12.04
CA GLU A 350 -30.39 -1.16 -13.00
C GLU A 350 -29.62 -1.64 -14.24
N THR A 351 -29.94 -1.06 -15.39
CA THR A 351 -29.13 -1.25 -16.62
C THR A 351 -28.08 -0.17 -16.70
N VAL A 352 -26.80 -0.58 -16.69
CA VAL A 352 -25.65 0.30 -16.76
C VAL A 352 -24.87 0.03 -18.05
N SER A 353 -24.50 1.08 -18.77
CA SER A 353 -23.74 0.99 -20.02
C SER A 353 -22.23 1.06 -19.75
N PHE A 354 -21.50 0.02 -20.11
CA PHE A 354 -20.05 -0.07 -19.95
C PHE A 354 -19.34 -0.01 -21.30
N ASP A 355 -18.16 0.58 -21.35
CA ASP A 355 -17.27 0.49 -22.49
C ASP A 355 -16.78 -0.96 -22.68
N ASN A 356 -16.77 -1.44 -23.92
CA ASN A 356 -16.45 -2.85 -24.22
C ASN A 356 -15.01 -3.21 -23.82
N ASP A 357 -14.06 -2.33 -24.05
CA ASP A 357 -12.67 -2.47 -23.67
C ASP A 357 -12.47 -2.49 -22.13
N ALA A 358 -13.24 -1.67 -21.40
CA ALA A 358 -13.23 -1.65 -19.94
C ALA A 358 -13.82 -2.93 -19.33
N LEU A 359 -14.85 -3.53 -19.96
CA LEU A 359 -15.38 -4.82 -19.54
C LEU A 359 -14.37 -5.97 -19.73
N ALA A 360 -13.56 -5.91 -20.80
CA ALA A 360 -12.57 -6.92 -21.13
C ALA A 360 -11.21 -6.70 -20.43
N LEU A 361 -11.06 -5.64 -19.65
CA LEU A 361 -9.80 -5.30 -19.00
C LEU A 361 -9.24 -6.45 -18.16
N TYR A 362 -7.94 -6.75 -18.34
CA TYR A 362 -7.16 -7.83 -17.72
C TYR A 362 -7.47 -9.24 -18.23
N THR A 363 -8.27 -9.39 -19.27
CA THR A 363 -8.43 -10.69 -19.96
C THR A 363 -7.37 -10.86 -21.05
N SER A 364 -7.17 -12.12 -21.46
CA SER A 364 -6.31 -12.45 -22.61
C SER A 364 -7.05 -12.20 -23.93
N ALA A 365 -6.34 -11.63 -24.91
CA ALA A 365 -6.89 -11.31 -26.21
C ALA A 365 -5.93 -11.60 -27.37
N SER A 366 -6.50 -11.77 -28.55
CA SER A 366 -5.77 -11.81 -29.82
C SER A 366 -6.37 -10.85 -30.83
N ILE A 367 -5.52 -10.17 -31.59
CA ILE A 367 -5.94 -9.27 -32.69
C ILE A 367 -5.07 -9.58 -33.90
N LYS A 368 -5.69 -9.76 -35.06
CA LYS A 368 -5.01 -10.03 -36.32
C LYS A 368 -5.06 -8.85 -37.27
N GLY A 369 -4.02 -8.70 -38.07
CA GLY A 369 -3.96 -7.72 -39.15
C GLY A 369 -3.86 -6.27 -38.70
N LEU A 370 -3.14 -6.03 -37.59
CA LEU A 370 -2.86 -4.67 -37.10
C LEU A 370 -1.72 -4.04 -37.92
N LYS A 371 -1.97 -2.90 -38.55
CA LYS A 371 -0.93 -2.11 -39.24
C LYS A 371 -0.22 -1.23 -38.23
N VAL A 372 1.09 -1.40 -38.05
CA VAL A 372 1.91 -0.52 -37.22
C VAL A 372 2.13 0.80 -37.97
N VAL A 373 1.63 1.89 -37.40
CA VAL A 373 1.70 3.24 -38.02
C VAL A 373 2.67 4.17 -37.30
N ASP A 374 2.98 3.93 -36.04
CA ASP A 374 3.98 4.68 -35.28
C ASP A 374 4.60 3.80 -34.19
N THR A 375 5.81 4.16 -33.76
CA THR A 375 6.54 3.43 -32.72
C THR A 375 7.20 4.38 -31.72
N TYR A 376 7.20 3.98 -30.45
CA TYR A 376 7.88 4.73 -29.38
C TYR A 376 8.66 3.75 -28.47
N VAL A 377 9.88 4.14 -28.07
CA VAL A 377 10.69 3.38 -27.11
C VAL A 377 10.81 4.16 -25.80
N THR A 378 10.50 3.51 -24.71
CA THR A 378 10.71 4.09 -23.36
C THR A 378 12.19 4.33 -23.11
N LYS A 379 12.55 5.57 -22.75
CA LYS A 379 13.95 6.03 -22.63
C LYS A 379 14.44 6.12 -21.19
N THR A 380 13.53 6.08 -20.22
CA THR A 380 13.85 6.28 -18.79
C THR A 380 13.05 5.32 -17.90
N GLY A 381 13.53 5.09 -16.68
CA GLY A 381 12.87 4.27 -15.67
C GLY A 381 13.08 2.76 -15.86
N ASP A 382 12.35 2.00 -15.06
CA ASP A 382 12.47 0.53 -14.98
C ASP A 382 12.08 -0.19 -16.30
N ASN A 383 11.32 0.50 -17.17
CA ASN A 383 10.86 -0.02 -18.47
C ASN A 383 11.69 0.49 -19.66
N THR A 384 12.89 1.02 -19.43
CA THR A 384 13.77 1.49 -20.51
C THR A 384 14.01 0.39 -21.53
N GLY A 385 13.68 0.65 -22.81
CA GLY A 385 13.77 -0.31 -23.91
C GLY A 385 12.44 -1.02 -24.25
N ALA A 386 11.38 -0.83 -23.45
CA ALA A 386 10.04 -1.33 -23.81
C ALA A 386 9.45 -0.50 -24.96
N ILE A 387 8.71 -1.14 -25.89
CA ILE A 387 8.22 -0.54 -27.13
C ILE A 387 6.70 -0.35 -27.03
N SER A 388 6.21 0.82 -27.44
CA SER A 388 4.81 1.04 -27.75
C SER A 388 4.64 1.11 -29.27
N LEU A 389 3.74 0.31 -29.81
CA LEU A 389 3.37 0.32 -31.23
C LEU A 389 1.96 0.92 -31.33
N THR A 390 1.83 2.06 -32.03
CA THR A 390 0.52 2.56 -32.43
C THR A 390 0.08 1.76 -33.64
N CYS A 391 -0.97 0.99 -33.47
CA CYS A 391 -1.49 0.10 -34.52
C CYS A 391 -2.85 0.58 -35.00
N GLU A 392 -3.14 0.36 -36.28
CA GLU A 392 -4.42 0.72 -36.90
C GLU A 392 -5.03 -0.49 -37.62
N LYS A 393 -6.34 -0.63 -37.49
CA LYS A 393 -7.15 -1.57 -38.26
C LYS A 393 -8.52 -0.95 -38.52
N ASP A 394 -8.96 -0.97 -39.76
CA ASP A 394 -10.27 -0.45 -40.22
C ASP A 394 -10.52 1.04 -39.77
N GLY A 395 -9.47 1.84 -39.71
CA GLY A 395 -9.53 3.25 -39.31
C GLY A 395 -9.59 3.50 -37.81
N VAL A 396 -9.43 2.45 -37.00
CA VAL A 396 -9.38 2.57 -35.52
C VAL A 396 -7.98 2.23 -35.01
N GLN A 397 -7.49 3.04 -34.08
CA GLN A 397 -6.16 2.84 -33.49
C GLN A 397 -6.24 2.16 -32.12
N ILE A 398 -5.22 1.36 -31.83
CA ILE A 398 -4.98 0.74 -30.52
C ILE A 398 -3.46 0.71 -30.25
N THR A 399 -3.08 0.86 -29.00
CA THR A 399 -1.68 0.69 -28.58
C THR A 399 -1.38 -0.77 -28.25
N VAL A 400 -0.28 -1.29 -28.83
CA VAL A 400 0.34 -2.56 -28.42
C VAL A 400 1.61 -2.21 -27.65
N ARG A 401 1.63 -2.57 -26.36
CA ARG A 401 2.73 -2.24 -25.44
C ARG A 401 3.51 -3.50 -25.09
N THR A 402 4.83 -3.51 -25.32
CA THR A 402 5.70 -4.59 -24.90
C THR A 402 6.32 -4.31 -23.53
N ILE A 403 6.71 -5.38 -22.82
CA ILE A 403 7.79 -5.27 -21.83
C ILE A 403 9.12 -5.06 -22.55
N VAL A 404 10.23 -4.98 -21.82
CA VAL A 404 11.58 -4.97 -22.42
C VAL A 404 11.84 -6.34 -23.07
N LEU A 405 11.75 -6.41 -24.38
CA LEU A 405 11.96 -7.63 -25.15
C LEU A 405 13.43 -7.80 -25.55
N ARG A 406 13.91 -9.05 -25.54
CA ARG A 406 15.25 -9.43 -26.00
C ARG A 406 15.18 -10.63 -26.93
N GLU A 407 16.07 -10.63 -27.91
CA GLU A 407 16.34 -11.76 -28.81
C GLU A 407 17.84 -12.01 -28.82
N ASP A 408 18.27 -13.21 -28.53
CA ASP A 408 19.70 -13.60 -28.41
C ASP A 408 20.53 -12.68 -27.47
N GLY A 409 19.88 -12.12 -26.44
CA GLY A 409 20.50 -11.24 -25.46
C GLY A 409 20.46 -9.75 -25.80
N GLU A 410 20.22 -9.39 -27.07
CA GLU A 410 20.12 -8.02 -27.55
C GLU A 410 18.69 -7.46 -27.41
N LEU A 411 18.57 -6.14 -27.24
CA LEU A 411 17.28 -5.47 -27.20
C LEU A 411 16.59 -5.54 -28.55
N VAL A 412 15.31 -5.91 -28.54
CA VAL A 412 14.46 -5.77 -29.74
C VAL A 412 14.24 -4.29 -30.00
N THR A 413 14.44 -3.86 -31.26
CA THR A 413 14.29 -2.48 -31.68
C THR A 413 12.96 -2.25 -32.42
N PRO A 414 12.42 -1.01 -32.43
CA PRO A 414 11.13 -0.71 -33.06
C PRO A 414 11.15 -0.90 -34.59
N ASP A 415 12.28 -0.72 -35.25
CA ASP A 415 12.42 -0.85 -36.71
C ASP A 415 11.93 -2.21 -37.23
N ARG A 416 11.98 -3.24 -36.37
CA ARG A 416 11.44 -4.57 -36.67
C ARG A 416 9.96 -4.55 -37.02
N PHE A 417 9.20 -3.64 -36.41
CA PHE A 417 7.74 -3.59 -36.49
C PHE A 417 7.24 -2.41 -37.34
N GLU A 418 8.09 -1.38 -37.54
CA GLU A 418 7.69 -0.16 -38.22
C GLU A 418 7.15 -0.43 -39.61
N GLY A 419 5.93 0.03 -39.88
CA GLY A 419 5.25 -0.16 -41.13
C GLY A 419 4.82 -1.60 -41.46
N GLN A 420 5.01 -2.56 -40.55
CA GLN A 420 4.58 -3.95 -40.72
C GLN A 420 3.08 -4.14 -40.41
N THR A 421 2.52 -5.23 -40.89
CA THR A 421 1.25 -5.75 -40.42
C THR A 421 1.52 -6.90 -39.45
N ILE A 422 0.93 -6.86 -38.27
CA ILE A 422 1.20 -7.82 -37.20
C ILE A 422 -0.07 -8.48 -36.67
N ASP A 423 0.07 -9.72 -36.22
CA ASP A 423 -0.90 -10.39 -35.35
C ASP A 423 -0.33 -10.40 -33.94
N VAL A 424 -1.16 -10.16 -32.97
CA VAL A 424 -0.74 -10.11 -31.55
C VAL A 424 -1.60 -10.97 -30.65
N VAL A 425 -0.99 -11.56 -29.64
CA VAL A 425 -1.64 -12.17 -28.48
C VAL A 425 -1.09 -11.56 -27.22
N GLY A 426 -1.98 -11.15 -26.30
CA GLY A 426 -1.56 -10.44 -25.09
C GLY A 426 -2.67 -10.33 -24.06
N VAL A 427 -2.48 -9.41 -23.13
CA VAL A 427 -3.47 -9.07 -22.10
C VAL A 427 -3.98 -7.67 -22.35
N ILE A 428 -5.30 -7.48 -22.26
CA ILE A 428 -5.91 -6.16 -22.28
C ILE A 428 -5.54 -5.46 -20.96
N ASP A 429 -4.78 -4.38 -21.04
CA ASP A 429 -4.26 -3.63 -19.89
C ASP A 429 -4.60 -2.16 -20.03
N SER A 430 -4.44 -1.39 -18.99
CA SER A 430 -4.64 0.06 -19.01
C SER A 430 -3.36 0.80 -18.63
N TYR A 431 -3.21 2.00 -19.17
CA TYR A 431 -2.12 2.89 -18.88
C TYR A 431 -2.63 4.33 -18.81
N THR A 432 -2.26 5.05 -17.78
CA THR A 432 -2.56 6.48 -17.65
C THR A 432 -1.30 7.27 -17.99
N PRO A 433 -1.29 8.05 -19.07
CA PRO A 433 -0.16 8.91 -19.41
C PRO A 433 0.13 9.91 -18.28
N GLU A 434 1.40 10.29 -18.16
CA GLU A 434 1.82 11.28 -17.15
C GLU A 434 1.12 12.64 -17.40
N GLY A 435 0.43 13.14 -16.37
CA GLY A 435 -0.32 14.38 -16.41
C GLY A 435 -1.77 14.24 -16.90
N GLU A 436 -2.20 13.05 -17.29
CA GLU A 436 -3.58 12.75 -17.64
C GLU A 436 -4.33 12.05 -16.51
N THR A 437 -5.66 12.15 -16.52
CA THR A 437 -6.53 11.51 -15.53
C THR A 437 -7.25 10.30 -16.10
N GLU A 438 -7.35 10.19 -17.42
CA GLU A 438 -8.04 9.10 -18.10
C GLU A 438 -7.06 8.00 -18.50
N ALA A 439 -7.43 6.76 -18.19
CA ALA A 439 -6.66 5.60 -18.60
C ALA A 439 -6.94 5.25 -20.06
N GLN A 440 -5.88 4.91 -20.79
CA GLN A 440 -5.95 4.41 -22.16
C GLN A 440 -5.82 2.88 -22.13
N ILE A 441 -6.66 2.19 -22.89
CA ILE A 441 -6.60 0.74 -23.04
C ILE A 441 -5.53 0.37 -24.06
N GLN A 442 -4.78 -0.68 -23.76
CA GLN A 442 -3.69 -1.20 -24.58
C GLN A 442 -3.68 -2.72 -24.58
N ILE A 443 -3.04 -3.31 -25.56
CA ILE A 443 -2.70 -4.76 -25.52
C ILE A 443 -1.27 -4.88 -25.04
N LYS A 444 -1.08 -5.54 -23.91
CA LYS A 444 0.25 -5.73 -23.29
C LYS A 444 0.85 -7.06 -23.68
N ILE A 445 2.07 -7.01 -24.18
CA ILE A 445 2.83 -8.14 -24.73
C ILE A 445 3.99 -8.47 -23.78
N PHE A 446 4.14 -9.74 -23.45
CA PHE A 446 5.12 -10.23 -22.49
C PHE A 446 6.23 -11.09 -23.10
N ALA A 447 6.11 -11.47 -24.36
CA ALA A 447 7.09 -12.27 -25.07
C ALA A 447 7.12 -11.88 -26.56
N LEU A 448 8.27 -12.07 -27.20
CA LEU A 448 8.43 -11.69 -28.61
C LEU A 448 7.61 -12.58 -29.56
N ASP A 449 7.46 -13.85 -29.24
CA ASP A 449 6.66 -14.83 -30.00
C ASP A 449 5.14 -14.57 -29.95
N SER A 450 4.72 -13.67 -29.08
CA SER A 450 3.33 -13.16 -29.03
C SER A 450 3.03 -12.10 -30.11
N ILE A 451 4.02 -11.73 -30.93
CA ILE A 451 3.88 -10.87 -32.09
C ILE A 451 4.33 -11.61 -33.35
N THR A 452 3.41 -11.81 -34.28
CA THR A 452 3.71 -12.42 -35.59
C THR A 452 3.63 -11.34 -36.68
N ILE A 453 4.71 -11.17 -37.46
CA ILE A 453 4.74 -10.28 -38.62
C ILE A 453 4.19 -11.06 -39.80
N GLN A 454 3.21 -10.48 -40.54
CA GLN A 454 2.57 -11.06 -41.71
C GLN A 454 3.40 -10.92 -42.99
#